data_cdd85b2a63f56249f8d9186038fffc1f
#
_entry.id   cdd85b2a63f56249f8d9186038fffc1f
#
_cell.length_a   1.000
_cell.length_b   1.000
_cell.length_c   1.000
_cell.angle_alpha   90.00
_cell.angle_beta   90.00
_cell.angle_gamma   90.00
#
_symmetry.space_group_name_H-M   'P 1'
#
loop_
_entity.id
_entity.type
_entity.pdbx_description
1 polymer ?
#
loop_
_entity_poly.entity_id
_entity_poly.type
_entity_poly.pdbx_seq_one_letter_code
_entity_poly.pdbx_strand_id
1 'polypeptide(L)'
;MTNWRIRSAIALPILAFAAETGTVEPKDLAAQLEAAGGKPVLIHVGFAVMYRGKHIPQSIYAGPARNAEGLEALKKAVANMPRDREILLYCGCCPWDMCPNIKPALAALREMGFTRVKALMLPTNFATDWINHGYPVEGETAAK
;
A
#
# COMPACT_ATOMS: atom_id res chain seq x y z
N MET A 1 0.14 2.68 65.36
CA MET A 1 -0.93 2.69 64.35
C MET A 1 -0.32 3.17 63.03
N THR A 2 0.05 2.26 62.15
CA THR A 2 0.75 2.51 60.89
C THR A 2 -0.26 2.54 59.76
N ASN A 3 -0.53 3.74 59.21
CA ASN A 3 -1.41 3.91 58.07
C ASN A 3 -0.69 3.51 56.76
N TRP A 4 -1.00 2.32 56.25
CA TRP A 4 -0.59 1.84 54.96
C TRP A 4 -1.48 2.50 53.88
N ARG A 5 -0.99 3.51 53.21
CA ARG A 5 -1.64 4.07 52.02
C ARG A 5 -1.40 3.15 50.85
N ILE A 6 -2.43 2.41 50.46
CA ILE A 6 -2.48 1.63 49.21
C ILE A 6 -2.51 2.61 48.05
N ARG A 7 -1.42 2.75 47.31
CA ARG A 7 -1.38 3.47 46.03
C ARG A 7 -2.00 2.55 44.97
N SER A 8 -3.23 2.81 44.62
CA SER A 8 -3.85 2.18 43.46
C SER A 8 -3.15 2.68 42.18
N ALA A 9 -2.35 1.81 41.59
CA ALA A 9 -1.82 2.05 40.25
C ALA A 9 -2.96 1.89 39.24
N ILE A 10 -3.40 2.99 38.65
CA ILE A 10 -4.35 2.98 37.54
C ILE A 10 -3.55 2.51 36.31
N ALA A 11 -3.71 1.24 35.95
CA ALA A 11 -3.22 0.73 34.68
C ALA A 11 -4.09 1.29 33.56
N LEU A 12 -3.56 2.22 32.80
CA LEU A 12 -4.17 2.68 31.56
C LEU A 12 -4.15 1.52 30.55
N PRO A 13 -5.29 1.17 29.93
CA PRO A 13 -5.29 0.17 28.87
C PRO A 13 -4.47 0.70 27.69
N ILE A 14 -3.41 0.00 27.32
CA ILE A 14 -2.72 0.20 26.07
C ILE A 14 -3.70 -0.26 25.01
N LEU A 15 -4.35 0.69 24.32
CA LEU A 15 -5.09 0.42 23.10
C LEU A 15 -4.09 -0.08 22.06
N ALA A 16 -4.00 -1.39 21.92
CA ALA A 16 -3.31 -1.99 20.79
C ALA A 16 -4.13 -1.67 19.53
N PHE A 17 -3.67 -0.70 18.74
CA PHE A 17 -4.20 -0.48 17.41
C PHE A 17 -3.90 -1.74 16.59
N ALA A 18 -4.94 -2.52 16.29
CA ALA A 18 -4.82 -3.63 15.36
C ALA A 18 -4.36 -3.07 13.99
N ALA A 19 -3.32 -3.69 13.40
CA ALA A 19 -2.84 -3.30 12.11
C ALA A 19 -3.95 -3.49 11.06
N GLU A 20 -4.34 -2.44 10.35
CA GLU A 20 -5.27 -2.52 9.23
C GLU A 20 -4.57 -3.16 8.04
N THR A 21 -4.93 -4.39 7.75
CA THR A 21 -4.45 -5.12 6.58
C THR A 21 -5.66 -5.55 5.77
N GLY A 22 -5.58 -5.44 4.46
CA GLY A 22 -6.70 -5.83 3.61
C GLY A 22 -6.48 -5.47 2.16
N THR A 23 -7.55 -5.63 1.39
CA THR A 23 -7.62 -5.25 -0.01
C THR A 23 -8.59 -4.11 -0.21
N VAL A 24 -8.38 -3.34 -1.28
CA VAL A 24 -9.28 -2.28 -1.73
C VAL A 24 -9.71 -2.65 -3.16
N GLU A 25 -11.00 -2.55 -3.43
CA GLU A 25 -11.54 -2.76 -4.77
C GLU A 25 -11.19 -1.58 -5.70
N PRO A 26 -10.98 -1.82 -7.01
CA PRO A 26 -10.64 -0.76 -7.96
C PRO A 26 -11.62 0.42 -7.95
N LYS A 27 -12.93 0.14 -7.92
CA LYS A 27 -13.96 1.18 -7.88
C LYS A 27 -13.89 2.07 -6.63
N ASP A 28 -13.56 1.46 -5.48
CA ASP A 28 -13.50 2.17 -4.21
C ASP A 28 -12.26 3.07 -4.15
N LEU A 29 -11.12 2.58 -4.67
CA LEU A 29 -9.95 3.42 -4.81
C LEU A 29 -10.17 4.56 -5.80
N ALA A 30 -10.78 4.30 -6.96
CA ALA A 30 -11.08 5.34 -7.94
C ALA A 30 -11.94 6.47 -7.33
N ALA A 31 -12.98 6.11 -6.58
CA ALA A 31 -13.82 7.06 -5.84
C ALA A 31 -13.02 7.85 -4.77
N GLN A 32 -12.13 7.17 -4.05
CA GLN A 32 -11.27 7.82 -3.05
C GLN A 32 -10.29 8.83 -3.69
N LEU A 33 -9.77 8.53 -4.87
CA LEU A 33 -8.87 9.43 -5.60
C LEU A 33 -9.56 10.70 -6.11
N GLU A 34 -10.85 10.64 -6.40
CA GLU A 34 -11.67 11.78 -6.82
C GLU A 34 -12.16 12.63 -5.62
N ALA A 35 -12.29 12.02 -4.46
CA ALA A 35 -12.80 12.71 -3.27
C ALA A 35 -11.82 13.78 -2.74
N ALA A 36 -12.37 14.84 -2.16
CA ALA A 36 -11.60 15.83 -1.40
C ALA A 36 -11.28 15.27 -0.02
N GLY A 37 -10.14 14.61 0.13
CA GLY A 37 -9.74 14.01 1.40
C GLY A 37 -8.31 13.49 1.39
N GLY A 38 -7.90 12.88 2.50
CA GLY A 38 -6.60 12.26 2.61
C GLY A 38 -6.49 11.06 1.66
N LYS A 39 -5.54 11.14 0.72
CA LYS A 39 -5.28 10.03 -0.21
C LYS A 39 -4.19 9.11 0.34
N PRO A 40 -4.29 7.81 0.12
CA PRO A 40 -3.22 6.89 0.47
C PRO A 40 -1.96 7.21 -0.36
N VAL A 41 -0.80 6.83 0.15
CA VAL A 41 0.40 6.76 -0.68
C VAL A 41 0.28 5.53 -1.57
N LEU A 42 0.26 5.74 -2.87
CA LEU A 42 0.17 4.67 -3.87
C LEU A 42 1.56 4.22 -4.28
N ILE A 43 1.85 2.93 -4.21
CA ILE A 43 3.15 2.38 -4.61
C ILE A 43 2.95 1.22 -5.56
N HIS A 44 3.50 1.36 -6.76
CA HIS A 44 3.59 0.28 -7.75
C HIS A 44 4.79 -0.59 -7.44
N VAL A 45 4.54 -1.86 -7.12
CA VAL A 45 5.57 -2.83 -6.71
C VAL A 45 5.85 -3.91 -7.77
N GLY A 46 5.33 -3.73 -8.97
CA GLY A 46 5.52 -4.62 -10.12
C GLY A 46 6.69 -4.21 -11.01
N PHE A 47 6.57 -4.53 -12.30
CA PHE A 47 7.63 -4.30 -13.26
C PHE A 47 7.69 -2.85 -13.75
N ALA A 48 8.92 -2.32 -13.89
CA ALA A 48 9.15 -0.94 -14.32
C ALA A 48 8.53 -0.61 -15.69
N VAL A 49 8.52 -1.56 -16.63
CA VAL A 49 7.92 -1.36 -17.94
C VAL A 49 6.41 -1.11 -17.85
N MET A 50 5.72 -1.75 -16.93
CA MET A 50 4.29 -1.54 -16.70
C MET A 50 4.02 -0.15 -16.12
N TYR A 51 4.81 0.22 -15.11
CA TYR A 51 4.71 1.55 -14.48
C TYR A 51 4.96 2.67 -15.50
N ARG A 52 6.01 2.58 -16.31
CA ARG A 52 6.28 3.58 -17.36
C ARG A 52 5.17 3.66 -18.39
N GLY A 53 4.62 2.51 -18.78
CA GLY A 53 3.53 2.48 -19.75
C GLY A 53 2.29 3.21 -19.23
N LYS A 54 1.69 2.70 -18.18
CA LYS A 54 0.54 3.32 -17.49
C LYS A 54 0.53 2.97 -16.01
N HIS A 55 0.27 3.96 -15.18
CA HIS A 55 0.15 3.79 -13.73
C HIS A 55 -0.92 4.73 -13.15
N ILE A 56 -1.31 4.50 -11.91
CA ILE A 56 -2.25 5.36 -11.20
C ILE A 56 -1.57 6.70 -10.91
N PRO A 57 -2.21 7.85 -11.15
CA PRO A 57 -1.61 9.17 -10.96
C PRO A 57 -1.01 9.35 -9.57
N GLN A 58 0.13 10.03 -9.50
CA GLN A 58 0.87 10.32 -8.27
C GLN A 58 1.39 9.07 -7.53
N SER A 59 1.35 7.89 -8.13
CA SER A 59 1.96 6.72 -7.53
C SER A 59 3.49 6.74 -7.64
N ILE A 60 4.13 6.11 -6.66
CA ILE A 60 5.58 5.94 -6.61
C ILE A 60 5.92 4.56 -7.20
N TYR A 61 6.99 4.47 -7.98
CA TYR A 61 7.53 3.18 -8.38
C TYR A 61 8.55 2.67 -7.37
N ALA A 62 8.35 1.45 -6.88
CA ALA A 62 9.29 0.77 -6.00
C ALA A 62 9.18 -0.75 -6.16
N GLY A 63 9.75 -1.27 -7.22
CA GLY A 63 9.67 -2.70 -7.55
C GLY A 63 10.82 -3.19 -8.44
N PRO A 64 10.73 -4.45 -8.92
CA PRO A 64 9.69 -5.43 -8.59
C PRO A 64 9.95 -6.10 -7.23
N ALA A 65 8.95 -6.12 -6.36
CA ALA A 65 9.10 -6.59 -4.98
C ALA A 65 9.30 -8.10 -4.82
N ARG A 66 9.23 -8.86 -5.91
CA ARG A 66 9.56 -10.29 -5.95
C ARG A 66 11.05 -10.60 -5.73
N ASN A 67 11.92 -9.60 -5.85
CA ASN A 67 13.34 -9.75 -5.65
C ASN A 67 13.90 -8.79 -4.60
N ALA A 68 15.11 -9.06 -4.12
CA ALA A 68 15.75 -8.29 -3.05
C ALA A 68 15.94 -6.82 -3.41
N GLU A 69 16.33 -6.51 -4.65
CA GLU A 69 16.56 -5.15 -5.13
C GLU A 69 15.26 -4.31 -5.08
N GLY A 70 14.16 -4.89 -5.57
CA GLY A 70 12.86 -4.23 -5.52
C GLY A 70 12.33 -4.05 -4.10
N LEU A 71 12.58 -5.01 -3.20
CA LEU A 71 12.25 -4.86 -1.77
C LEU A 71 13.06 -3.75 -1.10
N GLU A 72 14.36 -3.64 -1.40
CA GLU A 72 15.18 -2.55 -0.89
C GLU A 72 14.72 -1.18 -1.45
N ALA A 73 14.32 -1.11 -2.72
CA ALA A 73 13.74 0.09 -3.30
C ALA A 73 12.44 0.50 -2.58
N LEU A 74 11.57 -0.47 -2.25
CA LEU A 74 10.35 -0.24 -1.48
C LEU A 74 10.66 0.28 -0.08
N LYS A 75 11.55 -0.37 0.65
CA LYS A 75 11.96 0.04 2.00
C LYS A 75 12.53 1.46 2.01
N LYS A 76 13.35 1.79 1.02
CA LYS A 76 13.94 3.12 0.86
C LYS A 76 12.87 4.18 0.57
N ALA A 77 11.91 3.88 -0.29
CA ALA A 77 10.83 4.79 -0.66
C ALA A 77 9.97 5.21 0.55
N VAL A 78 9.79 4.32 1.52
CA VAL A 78 8.94 4.56 2.70
C VAL A 78 9.72 4.88 3.99
N ALA A 79 11.05 4.89 3.96
CA ALA A 79 11.92 4.95 5.15
C ALA A 79 11.56 6.09 6.11
N ASN A 80 11.25 7.27 5.57
CA ASN A 80 10.96 8.49 6.32
C ASN A 80 9.45 8.74 6.53
N MET A 81 8.59 7.81 6.13
CA MET A 81 7.14 7.96 6.32
C MET A 81 6.73 7.60 7.76
N PRO A 82 5.73 8.30 8.34
CA PRO A 82 5.12 7.89 9.60
C PRO A 82 4.57 6.46 9.48
N ARG A 83 4.70 5.66 10.54
CA ARG A 83 4.28 4.25 10.53
C ARG A 83 2.76 4.03 10.47
N ASP A 84 1.98 5.05 10.77
CA ASP A 84 0.53 5.11 10.63
C ASP A 84 0.06 5.70 9.28
N ARG A 85 1.00 6.02 8.37
CA ARG A 85 0.66 6.49 7.02
C ARG A 85 -0.08 5.39 6.26
N GLU A 86 -1.22 5.75 5.67
CA GLU A 86 -1.94 4.83 4.79
C GLU A 86 -1.17 4.62 3.49
N ILE A 87 -0.81 3.36 3.23
CA ILE A 87 -0.09 2.93 2.04
C ILE A 87 -0.93 1.90 1.30
N LEU A 88 -1.07 2.09 0.01
CA LEU A 88 -1.76 1.15 -0.88
C LEU A 88 -0.80 0.67 -1.96
N LEU A 89 -0.55 -0.64 -1.95
CA LEU A 89 0.32 -1.31 -2.92
C LEU A 89 -0.49 -1.82 -4.10
N TYR A 90 0.09 -1.78 -5.31
CA TYR A 90 -0.49 -2.43 -6.47
C TYR A 90 0.59 -2.93 -7.44
N CYS A 91 0.22 -3.89 -8.27
CA CYS A 91 1.09 -4.47 -9.28
C CYS A 91 0.36 -4.62 -10.62
N GLY A 92 -0.61 -5.53 -10.69
CA GLY A 92 -1.43 -5.74 -11.88
C GLY A 92 -0.74 -6.45 -13.05
N CYS A 93 0.38 -7.14 -12.79
CA CYS A 93 1.09 -7.91 -13.82
C CYS A 93 0.36 -9.22 -14.20
N CYS A 94 -0.50 -9.72 -13.33
CA CYS A 94 -1.11 -11.03 -13.40
C CYS A 94 -2.30 -11.11 -12.43
N PRO A 95 -3.10 -12.18 -12.49
CA PRO A 95 -4.18 -12.38 -11.54
C PRO A 95 -3.71 -12.27 -10.10
N TRP A 96 -4.56 -11.72 -9.24
CA TRP A 96 -4.27 -11.45 -7.83
C TRP A 96 -3.60 -12.63 -7.11
N ASP A 97 -4.14 -13.83 -7.25
CA ASP A 97 -3.66 -15.01 -6.55
C ASP A 97 -2.26 -15.47 -7.02
N MET A 98 -1.85 -15.04 -8.20
CA MET A 98 -0.58 -15.41 -8.84
C MET A 98 0.47 -14.29 -8.77
N CYS A 99 0.16 -13.14 -8.20
CA CYS A 99 1.07 -12.00 -8.19
C CYS A 99 2.28 -12.26 -7.27
N PRO A 100 3.51 -12.29 -7.80
CA PRO A 100 4.70 -12.57 -7.00
C PRO A 100 5.22 -11.35 -6.23
N ASN A 101 4.65 -10.15 -6.45
CA ASN A 101 5.15 -8.90 -5.92
C ASN A 101 4.40 -8.43 -4.67
N ILE A 102 3.09 -8.64 -4.60
CA ILE A 102 2.24 -8.06 -3.53
C ILE A 102 2.54 -8.66 -2.16
N LYS A 103 2.60 -10.00 -2.05
CA LYS A 103 2.82 -10.66 -0.75
C LYS A 103 4.16 -10.27 -0.10
N PRO A 104 5.31 -10.33 -0.82
CA PRO A 104 6.57 -9.88 -0.22
C PRO A 104 6.59 -8.40 0.12
N ALA A 105 5.96 -7.54 -0.68
CA ALA A 105 5.85 -6.12 -0.39
C ALA A 105 5.04 -5.84 0.88
N LEU A 106 3.88 -6.49 1.05
CA LEU A 106 3.08 -6.39 2.27
C LEU A 106 3.86 -6.85 3.51
N ALA A 107 4.56 -7.99 3.40
CA ALA A 107 5.39 -8.51 4.48
C ALA A 107 6.49 -7.54 4.89
N ALA A 108 7.21 -6.98 3.92
CA ALA A 108 8.30 -6.03 4.17
C ALA A 108 7.80 -4.76 4.91
N LEU A 109 6.66 -4.21 4.51
CA LEU A 109 6.11 -3.01 5.16
C LEU A 109 5.61 -3.31 6.59
N ARG A 110 5.03 -4.49 6.82
CA ARG A 110 4.63 -4.93 8.17
C ARG A 110 5.84 -5.10 9.08
N GLU A 111 6.91 -5.72 8.59
CA GLU A 111 8.18 -5.87 9.33
C GLU A 111 8.79 -4.51 9.70
N MET A 112 8.61 -3.49 8.87
CA MET A 112 9.01 -2.12 9.14
C MET A 112 8.09 -1.38 10.13
N GLY A 113 6.99 -2.01 10.58
CA GLY A 113 6.07 -1.46 11.57
C GLY A 113 4.96 -0.58 10.99
N PHE A 114 4.72 -0.60 9.68
CA PHE A 114 3.57 0.11 9.10
C PHE A 114 2.26 -0.58 9.47
N THR A 115 1.31 0.19 9.99
CA THR A 115 0.05 -0.32 10.56
C THR A 115 -1.15 -0.22 9.61
N ARG A 116 -1.07 0.61 8.56
CA ARG A 116 -2.16 0.87 7.61
C ARG A 116 -1.72 0.60 6.18
N VAL A 117 -1.45 -0.68 5.89
CA VAL A 117 -1.02 -1.13 4.56
C VAL A 117 -2.10 -2.00 3.94
N LYS A 118 -2.56 -1.61 2.77
CA LYS A 118 -3.54 -2.33 1.95
C LYS A 118 -2.98 -2.61 0.56
N ALA A 119 -3.64 -3.48 -0.18
CA ALA A 119 -3.31 -3.76 -1.57
C ALA A 119 -4.55 -3.60 -2.46
N LEU A 120 -4.36 -3.07 -3.67
CA LEU A 120 -5.41 -2.99 -4.68
C LEU A 120 -5.71 -4.38 -5.22
N MET A 121 -6.95 -4.80 -5.09
CA MET A 121 -7.43 -6.08 -5.62
C MET A 121 -7.62 -5.97 -7.13
N LEU A 122 -6.74 -6.59 -7.88
CA LEU A 122 -6.83 -6.69 -9.34
C LEU A 122 -7.01 -8.16 -9.71
N PRO A 123 -8.25 -8.64 -9.85
CA PRO A 123 -8.54 -10.06 -10.08
C PRO A 123 -7.87 -10.63 -11.32
N THR A 124 -7.77 -9.84 -12.39
CA THR A 124 -7.22 -10.23 -13.68
C THR A 124 -5.87 -9.58 -13.95
N ASN A 125 -5.85 -8.27 -14.15
CA ASN A 125 -4.65 -7.44 -14.34
C ASN A 125 -5.03 -5.95 -14.37
N PHE A 126 -4.02 -5.09 -14.39
CA PHE A 126 -4.23 -3.64 -14.38
C PHE A 126 -5.00 -3.11 -15.60
N ALA A 127 -4.76 -3.66 -16.77
CA ALA A 127 -5.47 -3.22 -17.98
C ALA A 127 -6.97 -3.54 -17.88
N THR A 128 -7.31 -4.78 -17.52
CA THR A 128 -8.70 -5.22 -17.43
C THR A 128 -9.46 -4.56 -16.29
N ASP A 129 -8.84 -4.54 -15.08
CA ASP A 129 -9.55 -4.19 -13.86
C ASP A 129 -9.47 -2.69 -13.51
N TRP A 130 -8.59 -1.93 -14.18
CA TRP A 130 -8.41 -0.50 -13.96
C TRP A 130 -8.58 0.34 -15.23
N ILE A 131 -7.71 0.11 -16.24
CA ILE A 131 -7.68 0.96 -17.45
C ILE A 131 -8.98 0.85 -18.25
N ASN A 132 -9.47 -0.36 -18.47
CA ASN A 132 -10.69 -0.60 -19.27
C ASN A 132 -11.97 -0.10 -18.58
N HIS A 133 -11.91 0.16 -17.26
CA HIS A 133 -12.99 0.80 -16.52
C HIS A 133 -12.96 2.34 -16.62
N GLY A 134 -11.96 2.91 -17.29
CA GLY A 134 -11.82 4.36 -17.44
C GLY A 134 -11.32 5.07 -16.18
N TYR A 135 -10.75 4.33 -15.22
CA TYR A 135 -10.19 4.94 -14.01
C TYR A 135 -8.90 5.72 -14.34
N PRO A 136 -8.53 6.70 -13.49
CA PRO A 136 -7.43 7.61 -13.79
C PRO A 136 -6.10 6.91 -14.01
N VAL A 137 -5.38 7.28 -15.06
CA VAL A 137 -4.03 6.82 -15.37
C VAL A 137 -3.16 7.95 -15.87
N GLU A 138 -1.86 7.84 -15.63
CA GLU A 138 -0.81 8.61 -16.26
C GLU A 138 0.32 7.68 -16.73
N GLY A 139 1.25 8.17 -17.50
CA GLY A 139 2.36 7.38 -18.03
C GLY A 139 2.86 7.95 -19.36
N GLU A 140 3.80 7.23 -19.97
CA GLU A 140 4.32 7.62 -21.28
C GLU A 140 3.20 7.60 -22.32
N THR A 141 2.92 8.75 -22.92
CA THR A 141 2.15 8.80 -24.15
C THR A 141 2.98 8.15 -25.24
N ALA A 142 2.44 7.10 -25.89
CA ALA A 142 3.10 6.54 -27.05
C ALA A 142 3.42 7.68 -28.03
N ALA A 143 4.72 7.90 -28.28
CA ALA A 143 5.14 8.83 -29.31
C ALA A 143 4.52 8.37 -30.63
N LYS A 144 3.73 9.27 -31.29
CA LYS A 144 3.19 9.02 -32.61
C LYS A 144 4.29 9.00 -33.64
#